data_7b494996e3aa10f302eefb386032e29e
#
_entry.id   7b494996e3aa10f302eefb386032e29e
#
_cell.length_a   1.000
_cell.length_b   1.000
_cell.length_c   1.000
_cell.angle_alpha   90.00
_cell.angle_beta   90.00
_cell.angle_gamma   90.00
#
_symmetry.space_group_name_H-M   'P 1'
#
loop_
_entity.id
_entity.type
_entity.pdbx_description
1 polymer ?
#
loop_
_entity_poly.entity_id
_entity_poly.type
_entity_poly.pdbx_seq_one_letter_code
_entity_poly.pdbx_strand_id
1 'polypeptide(L)'
;MQSKEELEKWYEIPDKWNYFQSEDDAFRKSQILEMLPHRYITALDIGCGECFVTKDLPADRIYGLELSDNAASRFPPNVMRVDEPESKLYDLVISTGTLYPQYNHQQIDAWIRKGASYHVLIAGIKGWLLPYSYGEIICEKEFKYRGYMQQVKLYDFRKYRTI
;
A
#
# COMPACT_ATOMS: atom_id res chain seq x y z
N MET A 1 -3.90 12.12 -14.80
CA MET A 1 -3.59 11.86 -13.38
C MET A 1 -4.84 12.16 -12.57
N GLN A 2 -5.24 11.24 -11.70
CA GLN A 2 -6.47 11.38 -10.90
C GLN A 2 -6.29 12.46 -9.83
N SER A 3 -7.18 13.47 -9.82
CA SER A 3 -7.13 14.57 -8.87
C SER A 3 -7.70 14.17 -7.49
N LYS A 4 -7.42 14.99 -6.46
CA LYS A 4 -8.05 14.82 -5.15
C LYS A 4 -9.58 14.89 -5.25
N GLU A 5 -10.10 15.79 -6.07
CA GLU A 5 -11.55 15.97 -6.29
C GLU A 5 -12.19 14.72 -6.90
N GLU A 6 -11.53 14.08 -7.88
CA GLU A 6 -11.99 12.83 -8.46
C GLU A 6 -11.99 11.69 -7.45
N LEU A 7 -10.96 11.60 -6.61
CA LEU A 7 -10.91 10.63 -5.52
C LEU A 7 -12.02 10.87 -4.50
N GLU A 8 -12.24 12.12 -4.09
CA GLU A 8 -13.32 12.47 -3.17
C GLU A 8 -14.69 12.03 -3.70
N LYS A 9 -14.97 12.32 -4.97
CA LYS A 9 -16.19 11.89 -5.63
C LYS A 9 -16.31 10.36 -5.69
N TRP A 10 -15.22 9.69 -5.98
CA TRP A 10 -15.18 8.22 -6.01
C TRP A 10 -15.57 7.63 -4.66
N TYR A 11 -15.01 8.16 -3.58
CA TYR A 11 -15.27 7.69 -2.23
C TYR A 11 -16.53 8.27 -1.55
N GLU A 12 -17.40 8.97 -2.27
CA GLU A 12 -18.74 9.29 -1.79
C GLU A 12 -19.54 8.01 -1.48
N ILE A 13 -19.27 6.93 -2.21
CA ILE A 13 -19.90 5.63 -2.00
C ILE A 13 -18.93 4.73 -1.21
N PRO A 14 -19.35 4.23 -0.03
CA PRO A 14 -18.53 3.29 0.73
C PRO A 14 -18.23 2.02 -0.05
N ASP A 15 -17.02 1.47 0.14
CA ASP A 15 -16.54 0.25 -0.52
C ASP A 15 -16.79 0.25 -2.04
N LYS A 16 -16.49 1.36 -2.68
CA LYS A 16 -16.69 1.54 -4.13
C LYS A 16 -15.94 0.50 -4.95
N TRP A 17 -14.77 0.04 -4.49
CA TRP A 17 -13.99 -1.01 -5.12
C TRP A 17 -14.54 -2.41 -4.85
N ASN A 18 -15.52 -2.54 -3.97
CA ASN A 18 -16.09 -3.80 -3.53
C ASN A 18 -15.06 -4.76 -2.88
N TYR A 19 -14.11 -4.22 -2.14
CA TYR A 19 -13.04 -5.02 -1.52
C TYR A 19 -13.55 -5.89 -0.38
N PHE A 20 -14.44 -5.36 0.46
CA PHE A 20 -14.89 -6.02 1.68
C PHE A 20 -15.83 -7.21 1.42
N GLN A 21 -16.37 -7.36 0.22
CA GLN A 21 -17.29 -8.43 -0.14
C GLN A 21 -16.77 -9.33 -1.26
N SER A 22 -15.60 -9.06 -1.81
CA SER A 22 -15.00 -9.81 -2.91
C SER A 22 -14.10 -10.93 -2.38
N GLU A 23 -14.35 -12.17 -2.83
CA GLU A 23 -13.48 -13.31 -2.53
C GLU A 23 -12.08 -13.14 -3.14
N ASP A 24 -12.00 -12.56 -4.34
CA ASP A 24 -10.72 -12.26 -4.99
C ASP A 24 -9.89 -11.31 -4.14
N ASP A 25 -10.51 -10.30 -3.54
CA ASP A 25 -9.82 -9.34 -2.68
C ASP A 25 -9.44 -9.93 -1.34
N ALA A 26 -10.27 -10.79 -0.75
CA ALA A 26 -9.92 -11.52 0.45
C ALA A 26 -8.70 -12.43 0.22
N PHE A 27 -8.65 -13.10 -0.93
CA PHE A 27 -7.50 -13.91 -1.34
C PHE A 27 -6.25 -13.03 -1.55
N ARG A 28 -6.38 -11.92 -2.31
CA ARG A 28 -5.28 -10.96 -2.52
C ARG A 28 -4.70 -10.48 -1.19
N LYS A 29 -5.54 -10.07 -0.27
CA LYS A 29 -5.13 -9.64 1.07
C LYS A 29 -4.37 -10.74 1.80
N SER A 30 -4.87 -11.98 1.80
CA SER A 30 -4.19 -13.11 2.45
C SER A 30 -2.80 -13.33 1.87
N GLN A 31 -2.66 -13.25 0.53
CA GLN A 31 -1.39 -13.43 -0.14
C GLN A 31 -0.38 -12.33 0.20
N ILE A 32 -0.85 -11.09 0.34
CA ILE A 32 0.00 -9.96 0.76
C ILE A 32 0.47 -10.16 2.20
N LEU A 33 -0.43 -10.47 3.11
CA LEU A 33 -0.10 -10.63 4.53
C LEU A 33 0.83 -11.82 4.79
N GLU A 34 0.66 -12.92 4.07
CA GLU A 34 1.54 -14.10 4.16
C GLU A 34 2.99 -13.82 3.78
N MET A 35 3.25 -12.80 2.96
CA MET A 35 4.60 -12.43 2.57
C MET A 35 5.37 -11.68 3.66
N LEU A 36 4.69 -11.15 4.66
CA LEU A 36 5.32 -10.39 5.73
C LEU A 36 5.95 -11.35 6.75
N PRO A 37 7.29 -11.29 6.95
CA PRO A 37 8.01 -12.36 7.65
C PRO A 37 7.89 -12.32 9.17
N HIS A 38 7.48 -11.17 9.72
CA HIS A 38 7.37 -10.98 11.18
C HIS A 38 6.45 -9.80 11.51
N ARG A 39 6.27 -9.53 12.79
CA ARG A 39 5.56 -8.36 13.28
C ARG A 39 6.49 -7.14 13.29
N TYR A 40 5.96 -6.00 12.88
CA TYR A 40 6.66 -4.71 12.84
C TYR A 40 6.23 -3.82 14.00
N ILE A 41 7.07 -2.85 14.37
CA ILE A 41 6.70 -1.82 15.36
C ILE A 41 5.79 -0.79 14.69
N THR A 42 6.16 -0.35 13.49
CA THR A 42 5.42 0.68 12.75
C THR A 42 5.21 0.25 11.30
N ALA A 43 4.01 0.46 10.78
CA ALA A 43 3.69 0.25 9.37
C ALA A 43 2.94 1.44 8.80
N LEU A 44 3.20 1.75 7.53
CA LEU A 44 2.50 2.78 6.75
C LEU A 44 1.98 2.17 5.47
N ASP A 45 0.70 2.40 5.17
CA ASP A 45 0.10 2.10 3.88
C ASP A 45 -0.16 3.40 3.10
N ILE A 46 0.51 3.55 1.96
CA ILE A 46 0.38 4.73 1.10
C ILE A 46 -0.66 4.45 0.02
N GLY A 47 -1.71 5.27 -0.01
CA GLY A 47 -2.87 5.04 -0.86
C GLY A 47 -3.77 3.95 -0.30
N CYS A 48 -4.00 3.98 1.00
CA CYS A 48 -4.67 2.89 1.73
C CYS A 48 -6.18 2.79 1.49
N GLY A 49 -6.79 3.78 0.83
CA GLY A 49 -8.25 3.82 0.64
C GLY A 49 -9.00 3.72 1.97
N GLU A 50 -9.92 2.78 2.07
CA GLU A 50 -10.70 2.53 3.28
C GLU A 50 -10.06 1.49 4.20
N CYS A 51 -8.76 1.23 4.02
CA CYS A 51 -7.94 0.37 4.90
C CYS A 51 -8.29 -1.13 4.87
N PHE A 52 -8.73 -1.65 3.72
CA PHE A 52 -9.06 -3.07 3.60
C PHE A 52 -7.88 -3.99 3.96
N VAL A 53 -6.69 -3.71 3.43
CA VAL A 53 -5.46 -4.43 3.78
C VAL A 53 -4.82 -3.84 5.04
N THR A 54 -4.79 -2.52 5.13
CA THR A 54 -4.10 -1.74 6.16
C THR A 54 -4.43 -2.17 7.58
N LYS A 55 -5.71 -2.36 7.86
CA LYS A 55 -6.21 -2.67 9.22
C LYS A 55 -5.65 -3.98 9.80
N ASP A 56 -5.20 -4.89 8.95
CA ASP A 56 -4.72 -6.22 9.36
C ASP A 56 -3.19 -6.37 9.20
N LEU A 57 -2.47 -5.28 8.95
CA LEU A 57 -1.02 -5.32 8.92
C LEU A 57 -0.45 -5.77 10.27
N PRO A 58 0.56 -6.65 10.27
CA PRO A 58 1.18 -7.15 11.50
C PRO A 58 2.12 -6.10 12.11
N ALA A 59 1.57 -5.05 12.69
CA ALA A 59 2.34 -3.97 13.30
C ALA A 59 1.67 -3.46 14.58
N ASP A 60 2.47 -2.93 15.50
CA ASP A 60 1.98 -2.37 16.75
C ASP A 60 1.28 -1.03 16.54
N ARG A 61 1.82 -0.22 15.63
CA ARG A 61 1.25 1.07 15.20
C ARG A 61 1.09 1.07 13.69
N ILE A 62 -0.14 1.33 13.24
CA ILE A 62 -0.51 1.32 11.82
C ILE A 62 -0.94 2.72 11.40
N TYR A 63 -0.35 3.19 10.32
CA TYR A 63 -0.64 4.50 9.72
C TYR A 63 -1.16 4.31 8.31
N GLY A 64 -2.13 5.15 7.92
CA GLY A 64 -2.67 5.19 6.57
C GLY A 64 -2.52 6.57 5.98
N LEU A 65 -2.02 6.65 4.76
CA LEU A 65 -1.95 7.86 3.97
C LEU A 65 -2.98 7.75 2.84
N GLU A 66 -4.01 8.58 2.91
CA GLU A 66 -5.08 8.64 1.92
C GLU A 66 -5.49 10.09 1.69
N LEU A 67 -5.50 10.51 0.42
CA LEU A 67 -5.83 11.88 0.03
C LEU A 67 -7.32 12.19 0.16
N SER A 68 -8.19 11.18 0.00
CA SER A 68 -9.63 11.36 0.14
C SER A 68 -10.05 11.49 1.60
N ASP A 69 -10.67 12.60 1.94
CA ASP A 69 -11.26 12.79 3.28
C ASP A 69 -12.46 11.87 3.50
N ASN A 70 -13.22 11.56 2.45
CA ASN A 70 -14.31 10.59 2.53
C ASN A 70 -13.82 9.19 2.89
N ALA A 71 -12.79 8.70 2.21
CA ALA A 71 -12.19 7.41 2.53
C ALA A 71 -11.59 7.41 3.94
N ALA A 72 -10.85 8.47 4.28
CA ALA A 72 -10.21 8.58 5.59
C ALA A 72 -11.21 8.65 6.75
N SER A 73 -12.40 9.21 6.52
CA SER A 73 -13.47 9.24 7.53
C SER A 73 -13.95 7.85 7.95
N ARG A 74 -13.65 6.82 7.14
CA ARG A 74 -14.03 5.43 7.38
C ARG A 74 -12.87 4.58 7.89
N PHE A 75 -11.76 5.19 8.27
CA PHE A 75 -10.63 4.46 8.85
C PHE A 75 -11.06 3.73 10.11
N PRO A 76 -10.66 2.45 10.26
CA PRO A 76 -10.89 1.74 11.51
C PRO A 76 -10.07 2.36 12.65
N PRO A 77 -10.48 2.15 13.92
CA PRO A 77 -9.85 2.83 15.06
C PRO A 77 -8.37 2.47 15.29
N ASN A 78 -7.89 1.37 14.70
CA ASN A 78 -6.50 0.96 14.83
C ASN A 78 -5.57 1.56 13.75
N VAL A 79 -6.08 2.38 12.83
CA VAL A 79 -5.29 3.04 11.79
C VAL A 79 -5.31 4.55 12.01
N MET A 80 -4.12 5.14 12.15
CA MET A 80 -3.96 6.59 12.25
C MET A 80 -3.70 7.22 10.89
N ARG A 81 -4.46 8.25 10.54
CA ARG A 81 -4.24 9.00 9.30
C ARG A 81 -3.02 9.88 9.40
N VAL A 82 -2.21 9.90 8.33
CA VAL A 82 -1.13 10.87 8.13
C VAL A 82 -1.30 11.54 6.76
N ASP A 83 -0.88 12.80 6.65
CA ASP A 83 -0.94 13.56 5.39
C ASP A 83 0.33 13.41 4.56
N GLU A 84 1.45 13.13 5.23
CA GLU A 84 2.72 12.77 4.60
C GLU A 84 3.52 11.86 5.54
N PRO A 85 4.46 11.08 5.00
CA PRO A 85 5.30 10.21 5.84
C PRO A 85 6.31 11.01 6.66
N GLU A 86 6.51 10.64 7.91
CA GLU A 86 7.68 11.05 8.66
C GLU A 86 8.93 10.33 8.13
N SER A 87 10.06 11.03 8.15
CA SER A 87 11.30 10.50 7.61
C SER A 87 11.79 9.29 8.41
N LYS A 88 11.94 8.15 7.73
CA LYS A 88 12.54 6.91 8.27
C LYS A 88 11.84 6.34 9.51
N LEU A 89 10.57 6.66 9.70
CA LEU A 89 9.82 6.20 10.86
C LEU A 89 9.32 4.76 10.72
N TYR A 90 8.97 4.33 9.50
CA TYR A 90 8.19 3.11 9.33
C TYR A 90 9.06 1.90 9.00
N ASP A 91 8.97 0.86 9.83
CA ASP A 91 9.65 -0.42 9.62
C ASP A 91 9.11 -1.14 8.37
N LEU A 92 7.83 -0.95 8.09
CA LEU A 92 7.18 -1.44 6.89
C LEU A 92 6.44 -0.30 6.21
N VAL A 93 6.70 -0.11 4.92
CA VAL A 93 5.87 0.72 4.05
C VAL A 93 5.27 -0.16 2.98
N ILE A 94 3.96 -0.12 2.81
CA ILE A 94 3.27 -0.80 1.71
C ILE A 94 2.60 0.21 0.80
N SER A 95 2.45 -0.16 -0.46
CA SER A 95 1.61 0.55 -1.42
C SER A 95 1.04 -0.46 -2.41
N THR A 96 -0.28 -0.55 -2.46
CA THR A 96 -0.97 -1.56 -3.25
C THR A 96 -1.89 -0.91 -4.28
N GLY A 97 -1.66 -1.19 -5.57
CA GLY A 97 -2.48 -0.65 -6.66
C GLY A 97 -2.33 0.85 -6.89
N THR A 98 -1.18 1.43 -6.59
CA THR A 98 -0.97 2.88 -6.59
C THR A 98 0.16 3.35 -7.50
N LEU A 99 1.20 2.55 -7.73
CA LEU A 99 2.31 2.91 -8.61
C LEU A 99 1.97 2.66 -10.09
N TYR A 100 0.84 3.22 -10.51
CA TYR A 100 0.32 3.12 -11.88
C TYR A 100 0.44 4.46 -12.61
N PRO A 101 0.52 4.46 -13.95
CA PRO A 101 0.66 5.70 -14.73
C PRO A 101 -0.44 6.73 -14.50
N GLN A 102 -1.67 6.30 -14.16
CA GLN A 102 -2.81 7.19 -13.93
C GLN A 102 -2.77 7.96 -12.61
N TYR A 103 -1.93 7.56 -11.66
CA TYR A 103 -1.80 8.23 -10.36
C TYR A 103 -0.56 9.13 -10.31
N ASN A 104 -0.42 9.91 -9.24
CA ASN A 104 0.79 10.68 -8.98
C ASN A 104 1.90 9.77 -8.43
N HIS A 105 2.34 8.84 -9.26
CA HIS A 105 3.30 7.80 -8.89
C HIS A 105 4.65 8.36 -8.44
N GLN A 106 5.09 9.51 -8.97
CA GLN A 106 6.34 10.16 -8.56
C GLN A 106 6.27 10.62 -7.09
N GLN A 107 5.13 11.18 -6.69
CA GLN A 107 4.92 11.57 -5.29
C GLN A 107 4.85 10.35 -4.37
N ILE A 108 4.16 9.31 -4.81
CA ILE A 108 4.04 8.05 -4.06
C ILE A 108 5.43 7.43 -3.89
N ASP A 109 6.24 7.36 -4.93
CA ASP A 109 7.61 6.88 -4.86
C ASP A 109 8.45 7.69 -3.87
N ALA A 110 8.36 9.02 -3.92
CA ALA A 110 9.08 9.91 -3.01
C ALA A 110 8.66 9.65 -1.54
N TRP A 111 7.38 9.46 -1.29
CA TRP A 111 6.86 9.15 0.04
C TRP A 111 7.34 7.79 0.56
N ILE A 112 7.37 6.76 -0.29
CA ILE A 112 7.89 5.45 0.07
C ILE A 112 9.35 5.57 0.51
N ARG A 113 10.18 6.26 -0.29
CA ARG A 113 11.61 6.44 0.01
C ARG A 113 11.87 7.28 1.25
N LYS A 114 11.02 8.26 1.50
CA LYS A 114 11.10 9.10 2.71
C LYS A 114 10.77 8.30 3.97
N GLY A 115 9.67 7.56 3.95
CA GLY A 115 9.12 6.89 5.14
C GLY A 115 9.79 5.59 5.52
N ALA A 116 10.25 4.81 4.54
CA ALA A 116 10.76 3.47 4.77
C ALA A 116 12.10 3.45 5.51
N SER A 117 12.19 2.57 6.52
CA SER A 117 13.43 2.29 7.23
C SER A 117 13.92 0.85 7.04
N TYR A 118 13.03 -0.10 6.79
CA TYR A 118 13.38 -1.52 6.75
C TYR A 118 12.79 -2.25 5.54
N HIS A 119 11.50 -2.54 5.51
CA HIS A 119 10.86 -3.26 4.42
C HIS A 119 9.92 -2.39 3.62
N VAL A 120 9.85 -2.65 2.32
CA VAL A 120 8.86 -2.07 1.40
C VAL A 120 8.14 -3.20 0.69
N LEU A 121 6.81 -3.18 0.70
CA LEU A 121 5.98 -4.10 -0.06
C LEU A 121 5.20 -3.34 -1.12
N ILE A 122 5.36 -3.76 -2.37
CA ILE A 122 4.64 -3.21 -3.51
C ILE A 122 3.77 -4.29 -4.14
N ALA A 123 2.51 -3.99 -4.32
CA ALA A 123 1.56 -4.86 -4.99
C ALA A 123 0.82 -4.12 -6.09
N GLY A 124 0.47 -4.83 -7.15
CA GLY A 124 -0.34 -4.28 -8.22
C GLY A 124 -0.51 -5.25 -9.38
N ILE A 125 -1.28 -4.83 -10.38
CA ILE A 125 -1.54 -5.61 -11.58
C ILE A 125 -0.28 -5.62 -12.44
N LYS A 126 0.19 -6.82 -12.78
CA LYS A 126 1.33 -7.02 -13.68
C LYS A 126 1.06 -6.38 -15.03
N GLY A 127 2.01 -5.61 -15.52
CA GLY A 127 1.88 -4.82 -16.73
C GLY A 127 1.35 -3.41 -16.52
N TRP A 128 0.72 -3.12 -15.38
CA TRP A 128 0.29 -1.77 -14.99
C TRP A 128 1.27 -1.11 -14.02
N LEU A 129 1.92 -1.93 -13.17
CA LEU A 129 2.94 -1.43 -12.25
C LEU A 129 4.13 -0.82 -13.00
N LEU A 130 4.50 0.39 -12.60
CA LEU A 130 5.71 1.04 -13.09
C LEU A 130 6.95 0.38 -12.47
N PRO A 131 8.10 0.43 -13.17
CA PRO A 131 9.30 -0.34 -12.80
C PRO A 131 10.12 0.31 -11.67
N TYR A 132 9.47 0.71 -10.58
CA TYR A 132 10.15 1.16 -9.39
C TYR A 132 10.77 -0.01 -8.63
N SER A 133 11.91 0.24 -7.98
CA SER A 133 12.61 -0.75 -7.15
C SER A 133 13.05 -0.11 -5.83
N TYR A 134 13.02 -0.89 -4.76
CA TYR A 134 13.28 -0.40 -3.40
C TYR A 134 14.36 -1.21 -2.68
N GLY A 135 15.27 -1.80 -3.43
CA GLY A 135 16.38 -2.58 -2.91
C GLY A 135 16.36 -4.03 -3.34
N GLU A 136 16.90 -4.91 -2.51
CA GLU A 136 16.91 -6.35 -2.78
C GLU A 136 15.51 -6.96 -2.58
N ILE A 137 15.07 -7.74 -3.55
CA ILE A 137 13.82 -8.50 -3.43
C ILE A 137 14.04 -9.68 -2.48
N ILE A 138 13.30 -9.71 -1.38
CA ILE A 138 13.32 -10.80 -0.41
C ILE A 138 12.38 -11.92 -0.84
N CYS A 139 11.21 -11.53 -1.34
CA CYS A 139 10.15 -12.45 -1.72
C CYS A 139 9.28 -11.79 -2.80
N GLU A 140 8.81 -12.60 -3.76
CA GLU A 140 7.82 -12.15 -4.73
C GLU A 140 6.80 -13.25 -5.02
N LYS A 141 5.60 -12.84 -5.37
CA LYS A 141 4.50 -13.73 -5.77
C LYS A 141 3.76 -13.16 -6.97
N GLU A 142 3.20 -14.05 -7.75
CA GLU A 142 2.20 -13.74 -8.76
C GLU A 142 0.99 -14.65 -8.57
N PHE A 143 -0.21 -14.10 -8.72
CA PHE A 143 -1.46 -14.88 -8.63
C PHE A 143 -2.58 -14.20 -9.40
N LYS A 144 -3.60 -14.97 -9.76
CA LYS A 144 -4.77 -14.44 -10.46
C LYS A 144 -5.60 -13.56 -9.54
N TYR A 145 -6.04 -12.41 -10.09
CA TYR A 145 -6.83 -11.43 -9.38
C TYR A 145 -7.77 -10.71 -10.35
N ARG A 146 -9.08 -10.87 -10.17
CA ARG A 146 -10.12 -10.20 -10.99
C ARG A 146 -9.87 -10.28 -12.50
N GLY A 147 -9.43 -11.43 -13.01
CA GLY A 147 -9.11 -11.63 -14.42
C GLY A 147 -7.74 -11.10 -14.86
N TYR A 148 -6.97 -10.55 -13.95
CA TYR A 148 -5.60 -10.09 -14.16
C TYR A 148 -4.60 -10.95 -13.40
N MET A 149 -3.32 -10.66 -13.60
CA MET A 149 -2.23 -11.21 -12.79
C MET A 149 -1.79 -10.15 -11.78
N GLN A 150 -1.94 -10.45 -10.50
CA GLN A 150 -1.41 -9.62 -9.42
C GLN A 150 0.05 -9.99 -9.18
N GLN A 151 0.88 -8.98 -9.00
CA GLN A 151 2.29 -9.11 -8.65
C GLN A 151 2.53 -8.45 -7.30
N VAL A 152 3.25 -9.14 -6.41
CA VAL A 152 3.62 -8.62 -5.09
C VAL A 152 5.10 -8.83 -4.86
N LYS A 153 5.81 -7.79 -4.44
CA LYS A 153 7.25 -7.83 -4.14
C LYS A 153 7.51 -7.24 -2.77
N LEU A 154 8.28 -7.95 -1.97
CA LEU A 154 8.81 -7.47 -0.69
C LEU A 154 10.30 -7.18 -0.84
N TYR A 155 10.71 -5.97 -0.48
CA TYR A 155 12.08 -5.47 -0.61
C TYR A 155 12.73 -5.25 0.75
N ASP A 156 14.04 -5.50 0.84
CA ASP A 156 14.90 -4.99 1.93
C ASP A 156 15.44 -3.61 1.56
N PHE A 157 14.82 -2.57 2.06
CA PHE A 157 15.17 -1.19 1.76
C PHE A 157 16.48 -0.72 2.41
N ARG A 158 16.95 -1.39 3.47
CA ARG A 158 18.21 -1.06 4.15
C ARG A 158 19.40 -1.17 3.22
N LYS A 159 19.40 -2.16 2.34
CA LYS A 159 20.49 -2.40 1.37
C LYS A 159 20.50 -1.38 0.24
N TYR A 160 19.42 -0.65 0.02
CA TYR A 160 19.36 0.43 -0.96
C TYR A 160 20.13 1.67 -0.53
N ARG A 161 20.32 1.86 0.77
CA ARG A 161 20.94 3.07 1.36
C ARG A 161 22.47 3.03 1.43
N THR A 162 23.08 1.91 1.17
CA THR A 162 24.53 1.70 1.25
C THR A 162 25.27 1.94 -0.06
N ILE A 163 24.57 2.45 -1.07
CA ILE A 163 25.17 2.77 -2.38
C ILE A 163 25.34 4.30 -2.52
#